data_7cbc6f5e05d3e5f247486661d615b5b7
#
_entry.id   7cbc6f5e05d3e5f247486661d615b5b7
#
_cell.length_a   1.000
_cell.length_b   1.000
_cell.length_c   1.000
_cell.angle_alpha   90.00
_cell.angle_beta   90.00
_cell.angle_gamma   90.00
#
_symmetry.space_group_name_H-M   'P 1'
#
loop_
_entity.id
_entity.type
_entity.pdbx_description
1 polymer ?
#
loop_
_entity_poly.entity_id
_entity_poly.type
_entity_poly.pdbx_seq_one_letter_code
_entity_poly.pdbx_strand_id
1 'polypeptide(L)'
;ALFAKNPIDLGTRCTVFMNSKVKQAQKEGASVADISAGLAYSVIKNALFKVIKLSDASELGKNIVVQGGTFYNDAVLRSFEKISGCECVRPDIAGIMGAFGAALIARERHEADYQTTMLSIDEINALTFDTKLARCQGCTNHCLLTINRFSGNRQYITGNRCERGVGGVKNKENIPNLFEYKNKRLFDYPSLKPEEALRGTVGIPRVLN
;
A
#
# COMPACT_ATOMS: atom_id res chain seq x y z
N ALA A 1 -14.24 -11.34 18.35
CA ALA A 1 -13.10 -12.23 18.06
C ALA A 1 -12.60 -12.96 19.30
N LEU A 2 -12.20 -12.24 20.38
CA LEU A 2 -11.60 -12.87 21.59
C LEU A 2 -12.52 -13.89 22.27
N PHE A 3 -13.83 -13.69 22.19
CA PHE A 3 -14.85 -14.56 22.79
C PHE A 3 -15.50 -15.51 21.76
N ALA A 4 -14.86 -15.72 20.61
CA ALA A 4 -15.34 -16.66 19.61
C ALA A 4 -15.29 -18.09 20.13
N LYS A 5 -16.37 -18.85 19.94
CA LYS A 5 -16.45 -20.25 20.34
C LYS A 5 -15.92 -21.19 19.23
N ASN A 6 -16.24 -20.86 17.99
CA ASN A 6 -15.90 -21.65 16.80
C ASN A 6 -15.36 -20.75 15.69
N PRO A 7 -14.11 -20.27 15.76
CA PRO A 7 -13.54 -19.40 14.73
C PRO A 7 -13.60 -20.05 13.35
N ILE A 8 -14.12 -19.31 12.36
CA ILE A 8 -14.27 -19.81 10.97
C ILE A 8 -12.90 -19.85 10.28
N ASP A 9 -12.55 -20.95 9.64
CA ASP A 9 -11.34 -20.99 8.81
C ASP A 9 -11.57 -20.32 7.45
N LEU A 10 -11.09 -19.09 7.35
CA LEU A 10 -11.13 -18.29 6.12
C LEU A 10 -9.94 -18.55 5.18
N GLY A 11 -8.98 -19.37 5.61
CA GLY A 11 -7.76 -19.67 4.86
C GLY A 11 -6.72 -18.56 4.94
N THR A 12 -5.80 -18.53 3.96
CA THR A 12 -4.63 -17.63 3.93
C THR A 12 -4.66 -16.62 2.77
N ARG A 13 -5.83 -16.34 2.20
CA ARG A 13 -5.95 -15.37 1.10
C ARG A 13 -5.96 -13.94 1.63
N CYS A 14 -5.61 -12.98 0.79
CA CYS A 14 -5.73 -11.58 1.16
C CYS A 14 -7.20 -11.20 1.41
N THR A 15 -7.42 -10.21 2.25
CA THR A 15 -8.74 -9.79 2.77
C THR A 15 -9.77 -9.53 1.65
N VAL A 16 -9.34 -8.96 0.52
CA VAL A 16 -10.23 -8.68 -0.62
C VAL A 16 -10.88 -9.96 -1.17
N PHE A 17 -10.09 -11.04 -1.28
CA PHE A 17 -10.58 -12.32 -1.79
C PHE A 17 -11.33 -13.15 -0.74
N MET A 18 -11.32 -12.75 0.53
CA MET A 18 -12.06 -13.43 1.59
C MET A 18 -13.54 -13.02 1.66
N ASN A 19 -13.94 -11.92 1.02
CA ASN A 19 -15.32 -11.42 1.08
C ASN A 19 -16.37 -12.48 0.70
N SER A 20 -16.08 -13.34 -0.26
CA SER A 20 -17.00 -14.42 -0.66
C SER A 20 -17.18 -15.46 0.44
N LYS A 21 -16.09 -15.87 1.10
CA LYS A 21 -16.14 -16.82 2.24
C LYS A 21 -16.83 -16.21 3.46
N VAL A 22 -16.58 -14.92 3.76
CA VAL A 22 -17.27 -14.23 4.83
C VAL A 22 -18.77 -14.16 4.57
N LYS A 23 -19.19 -13.81 3.35
CA LYS A 23 -20.60 -13.80 2.97
C LYS A 23 -21.25 -15.20 3.06
N GLN A 24 -20.52 -16.23 2.70
CA GLN A 24 -20.99 -17.59 2.84
C GLN A 24 -21.14 -17.97 4.30
N ALA A 25 -20.15 -17.73 5.15
CA ALA A 25 -20.23 -17.97 6.59
C ALA A 25 -21.40 -17.26 7.25
N GLN A 26 -21.69 -16.02 6.83
CA GLN A 26 -22.87 -15.28 7.28
C GLN A 26 -24.17 -15.98 6.89
N LYS A 27 -24.29 -16.49 5.66
CA LYS A 27 -25.46 -17.23 5.19
C LYS A 27 -25.64 -18.55 5.93
N GLU A 28 -24.54 -19.17 6.36
CA GLU A 28 -24.53 -20.41 7.16
C GLU A 28 -24.80 -20.16 8.65
N GLY A 29 -25.03 -18.90 9.06
CA GLY A 29 -25.40 -18.55 10.43
C GLY A 29 -24.23 -18.41 11.38
N ALA A 30 -23.00 -18.26 10.87
CA ALA A 30 -21.83 -18.02 11.71
C ALA A 30 -21.95 -16.69 12.47
N SER A 31 -21.53 -16.70 13.74
CA SER A 31 -21.56 -15.49 14.56
C SER A 31 -20.53 -14.45 14.09
N VAL A 32 -20.80 -13.18 14.35
CA VAL A 32 -19.84 -12.09 14.08
C VAL A 32 -18.53 -12.33 14.85
N ALA A 33 -18.60 -12.90 16.06
CA ALA A 33 -17.42 -13.22 16.87
C ALA A 33 -16.55 -14.27 16.17
N ASP A 34 -17.15 -15.33 15.62
CA ASP A 34 -16.44 -16.42 14.95
C ASP A 34 -15.84 -15.97 13.60
N ILE A 35 -16.57 -15.15 12.84
CA ILE A 35 -16.06 -14.55 11.60
C ILE A 35 -14.89 -13.60 11.89
N SER A 36 -15.02 -12.73 12.91
CA SER A 36 -13.96 -11.80 13.28
C SER A 36 -12.69 -12.49 13.77
N ALA A 37 -12.85 -13.59 14.51
CA ALA A 37 -11.72 -14.42 14.91
C ALA A 37 -11.05 -15.08 13.70
N GLY A 38 -11.85 -15.63 12.79
CA GLY A 38 -11.38 -16.19 11.54
C GLY A 38 -10.57 -15.21 10.68
N LEU A 39 -11.01 -13.95 10.62
CA LEU A 39 -10.26 -12.88 9.96
C LEU A 39 -8.91 -12.63 10.63
N ALA A 40 -8.86 -12.54 11.97
CA ALA A 40 -7.61 -12.35 12.69
C ALA A 40 -6.62 -13.52 12.45
N TYR A 41 -7.10 -14.77 12.54
CA TYR A 41 -6.30 -15.94 12.20
C TYR A 41 -5.78 -15.90 10.76
N SER A 42 -6.64 -15.55 9.81
CA SER A 42 -6.27 -15.51 8.41
C SER A 42 -5.18 -14.48 8.10
N VAL A 43 -5.22 -13.30 8.74
CA VAL A 43 -4.18 -12.26 8.62
C VAL A 43 -2.83 -12.82 9.07
N ILE A 44 -2.79 -13.47 10.23
CA ILE A 44 -1.54 -14.04 10.77
C ILE A 44 -1.06 -15.22 9.93
N LYS A 45 -1.94 -16.15 9.56
CA LYS A 45 -1.58 -17.26 8.67
C LYS A 45 -1.00 -16.76 7.35
N ASN A 46 -1.60 -15.72 6.77
CA ASN A 46 -1.09 -15.12 5.53
C ASN A 46 0.30 -14.52 5.74
N ALA A 47 0.51 -13.75 6.80
CA ALA A 47 1.80 -13.14 7.11
C ALA A 47 2.89 -14.19 7.30
N LEU A 48 2.66 -15.19 8.13
CA LEU A 48 3.66 -16.20 8.48
C LEU A 48 3.95 -17.16 7.31
N PHE A 49 2.90 -17.77 6.74
CA PHE A 49 3.07 -18.87 5.79
C PHE A 49 3.11 -18.44 4.32
N LYS A 50 2.60 -17.24 3.97
CA LYS A 50 2.63 -16.76 2.57
C LYS A 50 3.65 -15.67 2.33
N VAL A 51 3.80 -14.73 3.26
CA VAL A 51 4.73 -13.60 3.10
C VAL A 51 6.12 -13.98 3.60
N ILE A 52 6.23 -14.42 4.85
CA ILE A 52 7.50 -14.83 5.47
C ILE A 52 7.91 -16.23 4.95
N LYS A 53 6.94 -17.07 4.56
CA LYS A 53 7.13 -18.43 4.03
C LYS A 53 7.72 -19.40 5.04
N LEU A 54 7.32 -19.28 6.31
CA LEU A 54 7.66 -20.29 7.30
C LEU A 54 7.01 -21.64 6.92
N SER A 55 7.74 -22.72 7.13
CA SER A 55 7.19 -24.06 7.00
C SER A 55 6.39 -24.44 8.25
N ASP A 56 6.89 -24.05 9.43
CA ASP A 56 6.24 -24.26 10.71
C ASP A 56 6.43 -23.03 11.63
N ALA A 57 5.46 -22.76 12.50
CA ALA A 57 5.51 -21.62 13.40
C ALA A 57 6.62 -21.73 14.48
N SER A 58 7.11 -22.94 14.78
CA SER A 58 8.22 -23.19 15.71
C SER A 58 9.55 -22.55 15.25
N GLU A 59 9.70 -22.27 13.96
CA GLU A 59 10.86 -21.57 13.41
C GLU A 59 11.04 -20.14 13.98
N LEU A 60 9.98 -19.54 14.53
CA LEU A 60 10.03 -18.24 15.19
C LEU A 60 10.80 -18.26 16.53
N GLY A 61 11.06 -19.45 17.09
CA GLY A 61 11.67 -19.61 18.39
C GLY A 61 10.66 -19.42 19.54
N LYS A 62 11.19 -19.35 20.77
CA LYS A 62 10.36 -19.30 21.99
C LYS A 62 10.17 -17.89 22.54
N ASN A 63 11.08 -16.99 22.28
CA ASN A 63 11.07 -15.61 22.77
C ASN A 63 10.68 -14.67 21.64
N ILE A 64 9.40 -14.32 21.57
CA ILE A 64 8.85 -13.54 20.46
C ILE A 64 8.45 -12.17 20.94
N VAL A 65 8.98 -11.14 20.30
CA VAL A 65 8.56 -9.75 20.48
C VAL A 65 7.83 -9.30 19.23
N VAL A 66 6.62 -8.81 19.40
CA VAL A 66 5.80 -8.31 18.28
C VAL A 66 5.79 -6.79 18.29
N GLN A 67 5.83 -6.21 17.08
CA GLN A 67 5.83 -4.76 16.90
C GLN A 67 4.96 -4.35 15.70
N GLY A 68 4.61 -3.08 15.68
CA GLY A 68 3.71 -2.50 14.67
C GLY A 68 2.30 -2.29 15.21
N GLY A 69 1.60 -1.28 14.66
CA GLY A 69 0.28 -0.88 15.12
C GLY A 69 -0.80 -1.96 15.00
N THR A 70 -0.63 -2.92 14.10
CA THR A 70 -1.55 -4.05 13.92
C THR A 70 -1.67 -4.90 15.18
N PHE A 71 -0.59 -5.02 15.96
CA PHE A 71 -0.58 -5.80 17.20
C PHE A 71 -1.25 -5.12 18.39
N TYR A 72 -1.69 -3.86 18.26
CA TYR A 72 -2.60 -3.26 19.25
C TYR A 72 -4.00 -3.88 19.22
N ASN A 73 -4.34 -4.59 18.14
CA ASN A 73 -5.54 -5.41 18.11
C ASN A 73 -5.30 -6.73 18.86
N ASP A 74 -5.90 -6.88 20.04
CA ASP A 74 -5.74 -8.07 20.88
C ASP A 74 -6.18 -9.37 20.21
N ALA A 75 -7.14 -9.31 19.28
CA ALA A 75 -7.54 -10.51 18.53
C ALA A 75 -6.43 -10.98 17.58
N VAL A 76 -5.69 -10.04 17.00
CA VAL A 76 -4.53 -10.34 16.15
C VAL A 76 -3.39 -10.92 17.00
N LEU A 77 -3.06 -10.27 18.11
CA LEU A 77 -2.05 -10.76 19.05
C LEU A 77 -2.39 -12.19 19.53
N ARG A 78 -3.62 -12.41 19.98
CA ARG A 78 -4.04 -13.72 20.47
C ARG A 78 -4.05 -14.79 19.38
N SER A 79 -4.40 -14.43 18.15
CA SER A 79 -4.32 -15.35 17.00
C SER A 79 -2.87 -15.74 16.68
N PHE A 80 -1.96 -14.79 16.79
CA PHE A 80 -0.53 -15.04 16.63
C PHE A 80 0.00 -15.99 17.71
N GLU A 81 -0.29 -15.76 18.98
CA GLU A 81 0.09 -16.63 20.11
C GLU A 81 -0.44 -18.04 19.93
N LYS A 82 -1.70 -18.18 19.49
CA LYS A 82 -2.29 -19.51 19.25
C LYS A 82 -1.68 -20.26 18.07
N ILE A 83 -1.21 -19.54 17.05
CA ILE A 83 -0.55 -20.15 15.87
C ILE A 83 0.90 -20.49 16.22
N SER A 84 1.61 -19.61 16.93
CA SER A 84 3.02 -19.84 17.31
C SER A 84 3.16 -20.82 18.50
N GLY A 85 2.11 -21.01 19.30
CA GLY A 85 2.16 -21.80 20.53
C GLY A 85 2.93 -21.12 21.67
N CYS A 86 3.31 -19.85 21.52
CA CYS A 86 4.11 -19.10 22.49
C CYS A 86 3.38 -17.81 22.89
N GLU A 87 3.60 -17.37 24.13
CA GLU A 87 3.25 -16.02 24.55
C GLU A 87 4.20 -15.02 23.90
N CYS A 88 3.64 -13.87 23.48
CA CYS A 88 4.39 -12.84 22.79
C CYS A 88 4.46 -11.56 23.63
N VAL A 89 5.63 -10.96 23.68
CA VAL A 89 5.82 -9.67 24.31
C VAL A 89 5.42 -8.57 23.31
N ARG A 90 4.41 -7.79 23.66
CA ARG A 90 4.02 -6.58 22.94
C ARG A 90 4.43 -5.37 23.79
N PRO A 91 5.51 -4.65 23.44
CA PRO A 91 5.91 -3.44 24.13
C PRO A 91 4.83 -2.34 24.04
N ASP A 92 4.77 -1.46 25.05
CA ASP A 92 3.83 -0.33 25.05
C ASP A 92 4.01 0.58 23.81
N ILE A 93 5.25 0.70 23.33
CA ILE A 93 5.63 1.46 22.13
C ILE A 93 5.59 0.64 20.85
N ALA A 94 4.92 -0.52 20.84
CA ALA A 94 4.91 -1.43 19.68
C ALA A 94 4.58 -0.73 18.34
N GLY A 95 3.66 0.25 18.35
CA GLY A 95 3.27 0.98 17.15
C GLY A 95 4.33 1.93 16.60
N ILE A 96 5.30 2.36 17.40
CA ILE A 96 6.37 3.29 17.01
C ILE A 96 7.77 2.66 17.08
N MET A 97 7.87 1.36 17.32
CA MET A 97 9.16 0.66 17.44
C MET A 97 10.05 0.85 16.20
N GLY A 98 9.46 0.91 14.99
CA GLY A 98 10.20 1.19 13.76
C GLY A 98 10.83 2.59 13.76
N ALA A 99 10.09 3.60 14.21
CA ALA A 99 10.61 4.97 14.33
C ALA A 99 11.68 5.05 15.43
N PHE A 100 11.48 4.37 16.54
CA PHE A 100 12.47 4.28 17.62
C PHE A 100 13.77 3.62 17.13
N GLY A 101 13.69 2.49 16.44
CA GLY A 101 14.84 1.83 15.85
C GLY A 101 15.57 2.70 14.82
N ALA A 102 14.82 3.42 13.98
CA ALA A 102 15.40 4.36 13.03
C ALA A 102 16.16 5.50 13.73
N ALA A 103 15.63 6.01 14.85
CA ALA A 103 16.30 7.02 15.66
C ALA A 103 17.60 6.50 16.29
N LEU A 104 17.62 5.25 16.76
CA LEU A 104 18.83 4.60 17.29
C LEU A 104 19.91 4.47 16.20
N ILE A 105 19.53 3.99 15.01
CA ILE A 105 20.43 3.86 13.88
C ILE A 105 20.96 5.24 13.44
N ALA A 106 20.10 6.24 13.39
CA ALA A 106 20.51 7.61 13.07
C ALA A 106 21.53 8.14 14.08
N ARG A 107 21.33 7.87 15.37
CA ARG A 107 22.26 8.24 16.45
C ARG A 107 23.62 7.53 16.30
N GLU A 108 23.62 6.23 15.98
CA GLU A 108 24.85 5.47 15.78
C GLU A 108 25.66 5.93 14.57
N ARG A 109 24.96 6.39 13.52
CA ARG A 109 25.56 6.85 12.28
C ARG A 109 25.86 8.35 12.25
N HIS A 110 25.52 9.06 13.32
CA HIS A 110 25.74 10.50 13.42
C HIS A 110 27.24 10.80 13.51
N GLU A 111 27.74 11.62 12.59
CA GLU A 111 29.09 12.16 12.61
C GLU A 111 29.10 13.50 13.36
N ALA A 112 30.12 13.75 14.19
CA ALA A 112 30.16 14.90 15.08
C ALA A 112 30.08 16.26 14.33
N ASP A 113 30.58 16.30 13.09
CA ASP A 113 30.61 17.49 12.25
C ASP A 113 29.39 17.66 11.35
N TYR A 114 28.40 16.74 11.43
CA TYR A 114 27.20 16.80 10.60
C TYR A 114 26.30 17.98 10.99
N GLN A 115 26.10 18.90 10.05
CA GLN A 115 25.13 20.00 10.21
C GLN A 115 23.73 19.54 9.78
N THR A 116 22.83 19.56 10.72
CA THR A 116 21.42 19.19 10.41
C THR A 116 20.75 20.23 9.53
N THR A 117 19.95 19.79 8.57
CA THR A 117 19.06 20.64 7.77
C THR A 117 17.65 20.71 8.35
N MET A 118 17.41 20.11 9.51
CA MET A 118 16.12 20.18 10.21
C MET A 118 15.91 21.59 10.77
N LEU A 119 14.65 22.01 10.80
CA LEU A 119 14.26 23.23 11.48
C LEU A 119 14.51 23.11 12.98
N SER A 120 14.92 24.19 13.63
CA SER A 120 14.99 24.28 15.08
C SER A 120 13.59 24.20 15.70
N ILE A 121 13.53 23.93 17.01
CA ILE A 121 12.26 23.89 17.74
C ILE A 121 11.53 25.23 17.66
N ASP A 122 12.26 26.33 17.74
CA ASP A 122 11.68 27.68 17.66
C ASP A 122 11.12 27.97 16.26
N GLU A 123 11.82 27.56 15.20
CA GLU A 123 11.32 27.65 13.82
C GLU A 123 10.10 26.77 13.58
N ILE A 124 10.04 25.57 14.18
CA ILE A 124 8.87 24.69 14.10
C ILE A 124 7.67 25.31 14.81
N ASN A 125 7.88 25.87 16.00
CA ASN A 125 6.82 26.53 16.78
C ASN A 125 6.31 27.81 16.11
N ALA A 126 7.17 28.53 15.39
CA ALA A 126 6.82 29.72 14.62
C ALA A 126 6.28 29.39 13.21
N LEU A 127 6.26 28.13 12.82
CA LEU A 127 5.86 27.71 11.47
C LEU A 127 4.38 28.00 11.25
N THR A 128 4.09 28.87 10.31
CA THR A 128 2.73 29.13 9.83
C THR A 128 2.59 28.68 8.38
N PHE A 129 1.43 28.22 8.03
CA PHE A 129 1.13 27.87 6.65
C PHE A 129 -0.34 28.18 6.31
N ASP A 130 -0.57 28.45 5.05
CA ASP A 130 -1.90 28.64 4.47
C ASP A 130 -2.22 27.49 3.53
N THR A 131 -3.46 27.02 3.58
CA THR A 131 -3.92 25.88 2.80
C THR A 131 -4.95 26.31 1.77
N LYS A 132 -4.68 26.02 0.49
CA LYS A 132 -5.60 26.27 -0.62
C LYS A 132 -5.95 24.98 -1.35
N LEU A 133 -7.23 24.79 -1.60
CA LEU A 133 -7.72 23.72 -2.48
C LEU A 133 -7.81 24.25 -3.92
N ALA A 134 -7.31 23.47 -4.88
CA ALA A 134 -7.37 23.78 -6.30
C ALA A 134 -7.59 22.52 -7.13
N ARG A 135 -8.18 22.67 -8.32
CA ARG A 135 -8.26 21.57 -9.27
C ARG A 135 -7.13 21.66 -10.29
N CYS A 136 -6.39 20.56 -10.46
CA CYS A 136 -5.36 20.45 -11.47
C CYS A 136 -5.96 20.58 -12.89
N GLN A 137 -5.32 21.42 -13.72
CA GLN A 137 -5.73 21.62 -15.12
C GLN A 137 -4.82 20.84 -16.11
N GLY A 138 -3.95 19.98 -15.62
CA GLY A 138 -2.95 19.30 -16.45
C GLY A 138 -3.49 18.17 -17.34
N CYS A 139 -4.66 17.64 -17.04
CA CYS A 139 -5.32 16.59 -17.81
C CYS A 139 -6.80 16.43 -17.41
N THR A 140 -7.54 15.53 -18.07
CA THR A 140 -8.97 15.27 -17.84
C THR A 140 -9.31 14.72 -16.46
N ASN A 141 -8.34 14.27 -15.66
CA ASN A 141 -8.59 13.77 -14.30
C ASN A 141 -8.98 14.88 -13.30
N HIS A 142 -8.59 16.13 -13.56
CA HIS A 142 -8.90 17.29 -12.70
C HIS A 142 -8.73 17.02 -11.20
N CYS A 143 -7.60 16.39 -10.81
CA CYS A 143 -7.33 16.01 -9.44
C CYS A 143 -7.51 17.19 -8.49
N LEU A 144 -8.14 16.94 -7.33
CA LEU A 144 -8.22 17.92 -6.25
C LEU A 144 -6.85 17.99 -5.56
N LEU A 145 -6.23 19.16 -5.61
CA LEU A 145 -4.93 19.43 -5.01
C LEU A 145 -5.12 20.20 -3.70
N THR A 146 -4.35 19.83 -2.70
CA THR A 146 -4.16 20.60 -1.47
C THR A 146 -2.80 21.28 -1.53
N ILE A 147 -2.78 22.59 -1.59
CA ILE A 147 -1.58 23.40 -1.70
C ILE A 147 -1.34 24.06 -0.36
N ASN A 148 -0.31 23.60 0.36
CA ASN A 148 0.15 24.22 1.60
C ASN A 148 1.29 25.19 1.26
N ARG A 149 1.12 26.46 1.62
CA ARG A 149 2.11 27.52 1.44
C ARG A 149 2.71 27.87 2.79
N PHE A 150 4.01 27.80 2.88
CA PHE A 150 4.78 28.11 4.07
C PHE A 150 5.48 29.47 3.91
N SER A 151 5.95 30.01 5.00
CA SER A 151 6.83 31.18 4.99
C SER A 151 8.05 30.95 4.08
N GLY A 152 8.59 32.02 3.47
CA GLY A 152 9.74 31.91 2.56
C GLY A 152 9.41 31.36 1.17
N ASN A 153 8.16 31.50 0.69
CA ASN A 153 7.68 31.09 -0.63
C ASN A 153 7.80 29.58 -0.92
N ARG A 154 7.93 28.78 0.13
CA ARG A 154 7.92 27.31 0.02
C ARG A 154 6.49 26.82 -0.09
N GLN A 155 6.28 25.80 -0.92
CA GLN A 155 4.95 25.18 -1.03
C GLN A 155 5.08 23.65 -1.08
N TYR A 156 4.07 22.99 -0.54
CA TYR A 156 3.92 21.53 -0.61
C TYR A 156 2.54 21.19 -1.15
N ILE A 157 2.49 20.39 -2.21
CA ILE A 157 1.25 20.04 -2.92
C ILE A 157 1.00 18.56 -2.76
N THR A 158 -0.24 18.22 -2.35
CA THR A 158 -0.72 16.84 -2.22
C THR A 158 -2.00 16.63 -3.03
N GLY A 159 -2.48 15.38 -3.11
CA GLY A 159 -3.67 15.02 -3.90
C GLY A 159 -3.39 14.84 -5.40
N ASN A 160 -2.19 15.14 -5.86
CA ASN A 160 -1.77 14.87 -7.23
C ASN A 160 -1.63 13.37 -7.50
N ARG A 161 -2.07 12.94 -8.67
CA ARG A 161 -1.87 11.56 -9.17
C ARG A 161 -0.68 11.44 -10.11
N CYS A 162 -0.05 12.55 -10.46
CA CYS A 162 1.15 12.61 -11.29
C CYS A 162 1.91 13.92 -11.02
N GLU A 163 3.13 14.01 -11.51
CA GLU A 163 4.03 15.15 -11.32
C GLU A 163 3.53 16.47 -11.90
N ARG A 164 2.61 16.44 -12.86
CA ARG A 164 1.99 17.66 -13.42
C ARG A 164 1.25 18.49 -12.36
N GLY A 165 0.63 17.78 -11.39
CA GLY A 165 -0.12 18.43 -10.30
C GLY A 165 0.76 19.23 -9.34
N VAL A 166 2.04 18.91 -9.23
CA VAL A 166 3.02 19.62 -8.38
C VAL A 166 3.91 20.58 -9.16
N GLY A 167 3.57 20.88 -10.41
CA GLY A 167 4.34 21.79 -11.25
C GLY A 167 5.61 21.19 -11.84
N GLY A 168 5.79 19.87 -11.71
CA GLY A 168 6.90 19.16 -12.35
C GLY A 168 6.76 19.23 -13.87
N VAL A 169 7.60 20.01 -14.52
CA VAL A 169 7.75 19.97 -15.96
C VAL A 169 8.60 18.76 -16.29
N LYS A 170 7.97 17.68 -16.79
CA LYS A 170 8.76 16.62 -17.43
C LYS A 170 9.40 17.22 -18.68
N ASN A 171 10.71 17.21 -18.71
CA ASN A 171 11.41 17.29 -20.00
C ASN A 171 10.90 16.14 -20.87
N LYS A 172 9.97 16.45 -21.77
CA LYS A 172 9.37 15.49 -22.69
C LYS A 172 10.35 15.01 -23.77
N GLU A 173 11.54 15.61 -23.84
CA GLU A 173 12.37 15.56 -25.03
C GLU A 173 13.06 14.22 -25.27
N ASN A 174 13.08 13.28 -24.32
CA ASN A 174 13.81 12.03 -24.52
C ASN A 174 13.14 10.74 -24.04
N ILE A 175 11.86 10.78 -23.65
CA ILE A 175 11.17 9.53 -23.29
C ILE A 175 10.36 9.06 -24.51
N PRO A 176 10.74 7.92 -25.13
CA PRO A 176 9.99 7.40 -26.26
C PRO A 176 8.54 7.08 -25.85
N ASN A 177 7.59 7.51 -26.69
CA ASN A 177 6.19 7.20 -26.49
C ASN A 177 5.92 5.74 -26.88
N LEU A 178 6.00 4.84 -25.94
CA LEU A 178 5.79 3.41 -26.16
C LEU A 178 4.37 3.08 -26.64
N PHE A 179 3.39 3.93 -26.34
CA PHE A 179 2.03 3.74 -26.84
C PHE A 179 1.94 4.02 -28.35
N GLU A 180 2.54 5.10 -28.84
CA GLU A 180 2.65 5.38 -30.27
C GLU A 180 3.45 4.30 -30.99
N TYR A 181 4.57 3.88 -30.40
CA TYR A 181 5.36 2.78 -30.95
C TYR A 181 4.53 1.49 -31.06
N LYS A 182 3.81 1.11 -30.00
CA LYS A 182 2.91 -0.05 -30.01
C LYS A 182 1.85 0.07 -31.11
N ASN A 183 1.17 1.20 -31.18
CA ASN A 183 0.14 1.45 -32.19
C ASN A 183 0.69 1.34 -33.62
N LYS A 184 1.84 1.94 -33.85
CA LYS A 184 2.51 1.87 -35.13
C LYS A 184 2.86 0.41 -35.49
N ARG A 185 3.40 -0.35 -34.54
CA ARG A 185 3.76 -1.76 -34.80
C ARG A 185 2.56 -2.67 -35.00
N LEU A 186 1.40 -2.36 -34.45
CA LEU A 186 0.20 -3.18 -34.55
C LEU A 186 -0.70 -2.83 -35.72
N PHE A 187 -0.72 -1.56 -36.16
CA PHE A 187 -1.75 -1.07 -37.11
C PHE A 187 -1.21 -0.34 -38.33
N ASP A 188 0.07 -0.04 -38.37
CA ASP A 188 0.68 0.68 -39.50
C ASP A 188 1.22 -0.32 -40.54
N TYR A 189 0.30 -1.09 -41.10
CA TYR A 189 0.57 -1.98 -42.23
C TYR A 189 -0.19 -1.49 -43.45
N PRO A 190 0.40 -1.53 -44.68
CA PRO A 190 -0.31 -1.24 -45.88
C PRO A 190 -1.42 -2.27 -46.10
N SER A 191 -2.61 -1.80 -46.41
CA SER A 191 -3.73 -2.67 -46.76
C SER A 191 -3.41 -3.38 -48.07
N LEU A 192 -3.72 -4.67 -48.16
CA LEU A 192 -3.66 -5.40 -49.41
C LEU A 192 -4.67 -4.82 -50.41
N LYS A 193 -4.33 -4.83 -51.66
CA LYS A 193 -5.28 -4.49 -52.73
C LYS A 193 -6.43 -5.51 -52.76
N PRO A 194 -7.64 -5.11 -53.18
CA PRO A 194 -8.79 -6.02 -53.22
C PRO A 194 -8.52 -7.33 -53.97
N GLU A 195 -7.68 -7.27 -55.00
CA GLU A 195 -7.30 -8.41 -55.86
C GLU A 195 -6.35 -9.39 -55.08
N GLU A 196 -5.61 -8.90 -54.13
CA GLU A 196 -4.67 -9.67 -53.30
C GLU A 196 -5.33 -10.19 -52.00
N ALA A 197 -6.47 -9.62 -51.62
CA ALA A 197 -7.19 -9.93 -50.39
C ALA A 197 -8.14 -11.13 -50.56
N LEU A 198 -7.61 -12.30 -50.86
CA LEU A 198 -8.37 -13.53 -51.14
C LEU A 198 -9.33 -13.96 -50.05
N ARG A 199 -9.13 -13.50 -48.79
CA ARG A 199 -9.94 -13.86 -47.63
C ARG A 199 -10.91 -12.76 -47.19
N GLY A 200 -11.02 -11.68 -47.95
CA GLY A 200 -11.89 -10.55 -47.62
C GLY A 200 -11.30 -9.61 -46.54
N THR A 201 -12.15 -8.77 -45.99
CA THR A 201 -11.77 -7.76 -45.00
C THR A 201 -12.04 -8.24 -43.60
N VAL A 202 -11.05 -8.14 -42.70
CA VAL A 202 -11.16 -8.46 -41.28
C VAL A 202 -11.05 -7.17 -40.51
N GLY A 203 -12.03 -6.91 -39.67
CA GLY A 203 -12.00 -5.80 -38.72
C GLY A 203 -11.36 -6.21 -37.40
N ILE A 204 -10.40 -5.45 -36.90
CA ILE A 204 -9.81 -5.66 -35.58
C ILE A 204 -10.37 -4.57 -34.63
N PRO A 205 -11.21 -4.93 -33.63
CA PRO A 205 -11.73 -3.94 -32.72
C PRO A 205 -10.62 -3.40 -31.81
N ARG A 206 -10.53 -2.07 -31.66
CA ARG A 206 -9.52 -1.40 -30.82
C ARG A 206 -9.96 -1.17 -29.37
N VAL A 207 -11.01 -1.86 -28.92
CA VAL A 207 -11.62 -1.60 -27.59
C VAL A 207 -10.73 -2.02 -26.43
N LEU A 208 -9.83 -2.97 -26.66
CA LEU A 208 -8.98 -3.57 -25.62
C LEU A 208 -7.47 -3.38 -25.87
N ASN A 209 -7.09 -2.49 -26.78
CA ASN A 209 -5.69 -2.25 -27.14
C ASN A 209 -5.18 -0.93 -26.56
#